data_fc4e6dfc9eb790079a71df3be690efa4
#
_entry.id   fc4e6dfc9eb790079a71df3be690efa4
#
_cell.length_a   1.000
_cell.length_b   1.000
_cell.length_c   1.000
_cell.angle_alpha   90.00
_cell.angle_beta   90.00
_cell.angle_gamma   90.00
#
_symmetry.space_group_name_H-M   'P 1'
#
loop_
_entity.id
_entity.type
_entity.pdbx_description
1 polymer ?
#
loop_
_entity_poly.entity_id
_entity_poly.type
_entity_poly.pdbx_seq_one_letter_code
_entity_poly.pdbx_strand_id
1 'polypeptide(L)'
;MLVVGSGGREHVLVWRLAQDGASHNLHAAPGNPGIASLAACDAVDPTDLPALVALADRLRPDLTIVGPEAPLAAGIVDAFRRQGHRIFGPAQRAARLESSKIFAKRIMVRYGVPTAAFESFDRPDDALDYIRRADRPVVVKADGLAAGKGVVVADTALEAEEAVAAMMVRRVHGAAGARIVIEERLDGREASVLAFVHGTRVWPLLPAQDHKRVFDGDRGPNTGGMGAVAPAPLAPALAAHVVDEILEPMAAAMVSEGQPYSGVLYAGIMLTSDGPQVLEFNCRFGDPEAQVILPLLEGDLAQALVDVLDGREPDLGWSGDAAVCVVLASAGYPGPYATGRPIAGLDRIPSGVLTFHAGTAVRDGVLVTGGGRVLNVVGSGMNLERARERAYAGVSALAFDGMQFRSDIGAAAMDRKAAPAEPAGRGAR
;
A
#
# COMPACT_ATOMS: atom_id res chain seq x y z
N MET A 1 -16.96 2.74 -15.55
CA MET A 1 -15.93 3.24 -14.61
C MET A 1 -14.55 3.02 -15.18
N LEU A 2 -13.54 3.80 -14.76
CA LEU A 2 -12.15 3.68 -15.19
C LEU A 2 -11.23 3.45 -13.97
N VAL A 3 -10.40 2.40 -13.99
CA VAL A 3 -9.36 2.15 -12.99
C VAL A 3 -8.00 2.45 -13.60
N VAL A 4 -7.24 3.37 -13.01
CA VAL A 4 -5.90 3.73 -13.48
C VAL A 4 -4.87 2.86 -12.77
N GLY A 5 -4.04 2.14 -13.54
CA GLY A 5 -2.96 1.28 -13.09
C GLY A 5 -3.04 -0.15 -13.62
N SER A 6 -2.12 -1.01 -13.19
CA SER A 6 -1.93 -2.36 -13.75
C SER A 6 -1.45 -3.41 -12.75
N GLY A 7 -1.37 -3.07 -11.46
CA GLY A 7 -0.86 -3.96 -10.41
C GLY A 7 -1.92 -4.91 -9.83
N GLY A 8 -1.53 -5.65 -8.81
CA GLY A 8 -2.43 -6.53 -8.05
C GLY A 8 -3.54 -5.78 -7.34
N ARG A 9 -3.24 -4.59 -6.84
CA ARG A 9 -4.20 -3.64 -6.26
C ARG A 9 -5.27 -3.23 -7.28
N GLU A 10 -4.89 -2.86 -8.48
CA GLU A 10 -5.84 -2.49 -9.53
C GLU A 10 -6.66 -3.69 -9.98
N HIS A 11 -6.07 -4.88 -10.02
CA HIS A 11 -6.82 -6.10 -10.35
C HIS A 11 -7.88 -6.42 -9.31
N VAL A 12 -7.56 -6.36 -8.00
CA VAL A 12 -8.58 -6.60 -6.97
C VAL A 12 -9.65 -5.52 -6.94
N LEU A 13 -9.31 -4.25 -7.24
CA LEU A 13 -10.29 -3.18 -7.41
C LEU A 13 -11.28 -3.48 -8.54
N VAL A 14 -10.77 -3.82 -9.72
CA VAL A 14 -11.61 -4.19 -10.88
C VAL A 14 -12.45 -5.43 -10.57
N TRP A 15 -11.86 -6.44 -9.92
CA TRP A 15 -12.56 -7.65 -9.50
C TRP A 15 -13.72 -7.32 -8.54
N ARG A 16 -13.46 -6.47 -7.54
CA ARG A 16 -14.49 -6.12 -6.55
C ARG A 16 -15.63 -5.31 -7.19
N LEU A 17 -15.31 -4.35 -8.04
CA LEU A 17 -16.29 -3.58 -8.81
C LEU A 17 -17.13 -4.48 -9.74
N ALA A 18 -16.56 -5.54 -10.29
CA ALA A 18 -17.28 -6.50 -11.11
C ALA A 18 -18.23 -7.41 -10.28
N GLN A 19 -18.07 -7.48 -8.95
CA GLN A 19 -18.97 -8.20 -8.04
C GLN A 19 -20.14 -7.33 -7.55
N ASP A 20 -20.06 -6.00 -7.70
CA ASP A 20 -21.14 -5.09 -7.34
C ASP A 20 -22.39 -5.42 -8.17
N GLY A 21 -23.58 -5.30 -7.55
CA GLY A 21 -24.84 -5.76 -8.16
C GLY A 21 -25.27 -4.99 -9.41
N ALA A 22 -24.65 -3.86 -9.72
CA ALA A 22 -24.86 -3.11 -10.96
C ALA A 22 -23.94 -3.64 -12.06
N SER A 23 -24.46 -3.80 -13.29
CA SER A 23 -23.62 -4.12 -14.46
C SER A 23 -22.77 -2.91 -14.82
N HIS A 24 -21.52 -2.89 -14.41
CA HIS A 24 -20.59 -1.82 -14.70
C HIS A 24 -19.84 -2.06 -16.02
N ASN A 25 -19.77 -1.02 -16.87
CA ASN A 25 -18.82 -1.00 -17.98
C ASN A 25 -17.44 -0.60 -17.41
N LEU A 26 -16.56 -1.60 -17.23
CA LEU A 26 -15.26 -1.42 -16.58
C LEU A 26 -14.16 -1.25 -17.61
N HIS A 27 -13.32 -0.24 -17.39
CA HIS A 27 -12.10 0.02 -18.13
C HIS A 27 -10.92 0.09 -17.17
N ALA A 28 -9.73 -0.27 -17.64
CA ALA A 28 -8.48 -0.10 -16.92
C ALA A 28 -7.39 0.49 -17.83
N ALA A 29 -6.56 1.36 -17.28
CA ALA A 29 -5.46 1.98 -18.02
C ALA A 29 -4.13 1.91 -17.23
N PRO A 30 -3.14 1.12 -17.69
CA PRO A 30 -3.19 0.23 -18.86
C PRO A 30 -3.84 -1.13 -18.59
N GLY A 31 -4.09 -1.54 -17.33
CA GLY A 31 -4.54 -2.87 -16.94
C GLY A 31 -3.43 -3.93 -17.09
N ASN A 32 -3.81 -5.18 -16.91
CA ASN A 32 -2.95 -6.36 -17.07
C ASN A 32 -3.76 -7.56 -17.60
N PRO A 33 -3.13 -8.71 -17.96
CA PRO A 33 -3.84 -9.86 -18.51
C PRO A 33 -4.96 -10.41 -17.62
N GLY A 34 -4.88 -10.31 -16.29
CA GLY A 34 -5.94 -10.72 -15.39
C GLY A 34 -7.10 -9.73 -15.39
N ILE A 35 -6.82 -8.44 -15.39
CA ILE A 35 -7.82 -7.36 -15.50
C ILE A 35 -8.58 -7.48 -16.84
N ALA A 36 -7.90 -7.85 -17.92
CA ALA A 36 -8.48 -7.97 -19.24
C ALA A 36 -9.61 -9.03 -19.35
N SER A 37 -9.70 -9.94 -18.37
CA SER A 37 -10.83 -10.88 -18.27
C SER A 37 -12.11 -10.27 -17.66
N LEU A 38 -11.99 -9.09 -17.04
CA LEU A 38 -13.05 -8.41 -16.28
C LEU A 38 -13.40 -7.03 -16.83
N ALA A 39 -12.47 -6.39 -17.53
CA ALA A 39 -12.58 -5.01 -17.99
C ALA A 39 -11.88 -4.80 -19.34
N ALA A 40 -12.29 -3.79 -20.10
CA ALA A 40 -11.53 -3.35 -21.25
C ALA A 40 -10.22 -2.68 -20.81
N CYS A 41 -9.10 -3.09 -21.42
CA CYS A 41 -7.79 -2.51 -21.11
C CYS A 41 -7.38 -1.52 -22.20
N ASP A 42 -7.18 -0.27 -21.82
CA ASP A 42 -6.75 0.82 -22.69
C ASP A 42 -5.24 1.07 -22.47
N ALA A 43 -4.42 0.90 -23.50
CA ALA A 43 -2.96 0.98 -23.42
C ALA A 43 -2.47 2.43 -23.23
N VAL A 44 -2.76 3.02 -22.07
CA VAL A 44 -2.34 4.39 -21.67
C VAL A 44 -1.47 4.28 -20.42
N ASP A 45 -0.28 4.88 -20.48
CA ASP A 45 0.63 4.95 -19.33
C ASP A 45 -0.04 5.72 -18.16
N PRO A 46 -0.02 5.20 -16.92
CA PRO A 46 -0.65 5.85 -15.78
C PRO A 46 -0.02 7.19 -15.40
N THR A 47 1.15 7.52 -15.94
CA THR A 47 1.81 8.83 -15.74
C THR A 47 1.59 9.81 -16.89
N ASP A 48 1.01 9.37 -18.01
CA ASP A 48 0.62 10.25 -19.13
C ASP A 48 -0.75 10.90 -18.86
N LEU A 49 -0.74 11.97 -18.06
CA LEU A 49 -1.97 12.66 -17.65
C LEU A 49 -2.78 13.21 -18.84
N PRO A 50 -2.18 13.83 -19.87
CA PRO A 50 -2.92 14.24 -21.06
C PRO A 50 -3.65 13.10 -21.76
N ALA A 51 -2.99 11.96 -21.95
CA ALA A 51 -3.61 10.79 -22.58
C ALA A 51 -4.72 10.19 -21.73
N LEU A 52 -4.56 10.15 -20.39
CA LEU A 52 -5.59 9.70 -19.45
C LEU A 52 -6.82 10.62 -19.46
N VAL A 53 -6.64 11.95 -19.54
CA VAL A 53 -7.75 12.90 -19.67
C VAL A 53 -8.48 12.68 -20.99
N ALA A 54 -7.76 12.55 -22.11
CA ALA A 54 -8.35 12.26 -23.42
C ALA A 54 -9.12 10.92 -23.42
N LEU A 55 -8.62 9.91 -22.71
CA LEU A 55 -9.31 8.65 -22.51
C LEU A 55 -10.63 8.85 -21.74
N ALA A 56 -10.60 9.61 -20.65
CA ALA A 56 -11.79 9.91 -19.84
C ALA A 56 -12.81 10.73 -20.65
N ASP A 57 -12.38 11.69 -21.47
CA ASP A 57 -13.25 12.45 -22.38
C ASP A 57 -13.98 11.54 -23.39
N ARG A 58 -13.29 10.50 -23.88
CA ARG A 58 -13.86 9.52 -24.81
C ARG A 58 -14.82 8.55 -24.12
N LEU A 59 -14.42 8.01 -22.96
CA LEU A 59 -15.16 6.98 -22.24
C LEU A 59 -16.32 7.54 -21.41
N ARG A 60 -16.21 8.79 -20.94
CA ARG A 60 -17.17 9.43 -20.02
C ARG A 60 -17.47 8.57 -18.79
N PRO A 61 -16.46 8.10 -18.04
CA PRO A 61 -16.70 7.26 -16.89
C PRO A 61 -17.44 8.03 -15.79
N ASP A 62 -18.43 7.39 -15.15
CA ASP A 62 -19.13 7.96 -13.98
C ASP A 62 -18.17 8.17 -12.80
N LEU A 63 -17.15 7.33 -12.70
CA LEU A 63 -16.11 7.40 -11.70
C LEU A 63 -14.77 6.89 -12.25
N THR A 64 -13.69 7.61 -11.95
CA THR A 64 -12.30 7.15 -12.14
C THR A 64 -11.67 6.86 -10.79
N ILE A 65 -10.97 5.74 -10.66
CA ILE A 65 -10.27 5.31 -9.43
C ILE A 65 -8.78 5.24 -9.74
N VAL A 66 -7.96 5.90 -8.94
CA VAL A 66 -6.50 5.88 -9.12
C VAL A 66 -5.87 4.87 -8.18
N GLY A 67 -5.22 3.86 -8.76
CA GLY A 67 -4.53 2.83 -7.97
C GLY A 67 -3.15 3.27 -7.50
N PRO A 68 -2.20 3.62 -8.40
CA PRO A 68 -0.81 3.90 -8.02
C PRO A 68 -0.59 5.35 -7.54
N GLU A 69 0.49 5.56 -6.79
CA GLU A 69 0.87 6.83 -6.20
C GLU A 69 1.43 7.84 -7.22
N ALA A 70 2.10 7.37 -8.27
CA ALA A 70 2.79 8.24 -9.22
C ALA A 70 1.85 9.22 -9.95
N PRO A 71 0.71 8.79 -10.53
CA PRO A 71 -0.25 9.73 -11.12
C PRO A 71 -0.89 10.68 -10.11
N LEU A 72 -1.10 10.27 -8.85
CA LEU A 72 -1.60 11.14 -7.78
C LEU A 72 -0.60 12.27 -7.50
N ALA A 73 0.67 11.91 -7.33
CA ALA A 73 1.75 12.88 -7.14
C ALA A 73 1.95 13.79 -8.36
N ALA A 74 1.68 13.30 -9.57
CA ALA A 74 1.72 14.08 -10.80
C ALA A 74 0.49 15.02 -10.97
N GLY A 75 -0.60 14.83 -10.18
CA GLY A 75 -1.76 15.72 -10.19
C GLY A 75 -2.90 15.26 -11.11
N ILE A 76 -3.06 13.97 -11.33
CA ILE A 76 -4.15 13.41 -12.15
C ILE A 76 -5.53 13.89 -11.65
N VAL A 77 -5.74 13.95 -10.33
CA VAL A 77 -7.02 14.36 -9.74
C VAL A 77 -7.36 15.81 -10.11
N ASP A 78 -6.36 16.70 -10.04
CA ASP A 78 -6.54 18.10 -10.43
C ASP A 78 -6.80 18.23 -11.94
N ALA A 79 -6.13 17.42 -12.77
CA ALA A 79 -6.33 17.42 -14.22
C ALA A 79 -7.75 16.97 -14.60
N PHE A 80 -8.23 15.87 -14.03
CA PHE A 80 -9.57 15.33 -14.28
C PHE A 80 -10.68 16.28 -13.79
N ARG A 81 -10.54 16.84 -12.58
CA ARG A 81 -11.52 17.78 -12.02
C ARG A 81 -11.66 19.04 -12.85
N ARG A 82 -10.56 19.57 -13.45
CA ARG A 82 -10.61 20.71 -14.36
C ARG A 82 -11.46 20.44 -15.62
N GLN A 83 -11.57 19.19 -16.04
CA GLN A 83 -12.40 18.76 -17.18
C GLN A 83 -13.80 18.27 -16.75
N GLY A 84 -14.13 18.36 -15.45
CA GLY A 84 -15.42 17.96 -14.92
C GLY A 84 -15.60 16.46 -14.70
N HIS A 85 -14.53 15.66 -14.76
CA HIS A 85 -14.58 14.22 -14.48
C HIS A 85 -14.55 13.94 -12.97
N ARG A 86 -15.38 13.00 -12.52
CA ARG A 86 -15.31 12.46 -11.15
C ARG A 86 -14.14 11.51 -11.02
N ILE A 87 -13.33 11.73 -10.01
CA ILE A 87 -12.14 10.94 -9.77
C ILE A 87 -11.92 10.75 -8.27
N PHE A 88 -11.65 9.50 -7.86
CA PHE A 88 -11.37 9.13 -6.47
C PHE A 88 -9.86 9.08 -6.23
N GLY A 89 -9.42 9.91 -5.32
CA GLY A 89 -8.04 10.09 -4.90
C GLY A 89 -7.78 11.52 -4.45
N PRO A 90 -6.68 11.77 -3.69
CA PRO A 90 -6.32 13.10 -3.22
C PRO A 90 -5.78 13.97 -4.36
N ALA A 91 -6.03 15.28 -4.26
CA ALA A 91 -5.39 16.28 -5.12
C ALA A 91 -3.86 16.27 -4.93
N GLN A 92 -3.12 16.79 -5.92
CA GLN A 92 -1.65 16.76 -5.92
C GLN A 92 -1.02 17.28 -4.63
N ARG A 93 -1.55 18.38 -4.10
CA ARG A 93 -1.01 18.98 -2.87
C ARG A 93 -1.22 18.07 -1.65
N ALA A 94 -2.35 17.36 -1.57
CA ALA A 94 -2.64 16.42 -0.50
C ALA A 94 -1.86 15.09 -0.66
N ALA A 95 -1.64 14.64 -1.90
CA ALA A 95 -0.80 13.47 -2.19
C ALA A 95 0.67 13.63 -1.77
N ARG A 96 1.08 14.83 -1.36
CA ARG A 96 2.39 15.06 -0.74
C ARG A 96 2.60 14.31 0.58
N LEU A 97 1.55 13.87 1.24
CA LEU A 97 1.68 12.99 2.42
C LEU A 97 2.42 11.68 2.09
N GLU A 98 2.32 11.17 0.86
CA GLU A 98 3.09 10.02 0.40
C GLU A 98 4.33 10.45 -0.40
N SER A 99 4.19 11.43 -1.30
CA SER A 99 5.26 11.81 -2.23
C SER A 99 6.37 12.67 -1.62
N SER A 100 6.24 13.12 -0.36
CA SER A 100 7.30 13.80 0.40
C SER A 100 7.24 13.43 1.87
N LYS A 101 8.17 12.58 2.29
CA LYS A 101 8.30 12.18 3.70
C LYS A 101 8.61 13.36 4.62
N ILE A 102 9.41 14.30 4.14
CA ILE A 102 9.71 15.55 4.87
C ILE A 102 8.43 16.35 5.13
N PHE A 103 7.56 16.46 4.10
CA PHE A 103 6.28 17.15 4.27
C PHE A 103 5.40 16.43 5.30
N ALA A 104 5.21 15.12 5.15
CA ALA A 104 4.38 14.32 6.07
C ALA A 104 4.89 14.44 7.52
N LYS A 105 6.20 14.29 7.73
CA LYS A 105 6.82 14.41 9.06
C LYS A 105 6.61 15.79 9.69
N ARG A 106 6.78 16.86 8.92
CA ARG A 106 6.55 18.23 9.40
C ARG A 106 5.10 18.47 9.79
N ILE A 107 4.14 17.93 9.05
CA ILE A 107 2.71 18.02 9.40
C ILE A 107 2.46 17.22 10.68
N MET A 108 2.93 15.97 10.78
CA MET A 108 2.79 15.17 12.00
C MET A 108 3.29 15.90 13.25
N VAL A 109 4.50 16.44 13.23
CA VAL A 109 5.06 17.18 14.38
C VAL A 109 4.24 18.44 14.69
N ARG A 110 3.86 19.22 13.66
CA ARG A 110 3.09 20.46 13.86
C ARG A 110 1.73 20.20 14.51
N TYR A 111 1.09 19.09 14.20
CA TYR A 111 -0.27 18.77 14.67
C TYR A 111 -0.30 17.69 15.74
N GLY A 112 0.86 17.29 16.26
CA GLY A 112 0.96 16.34 17.38
C GLY A 112 0.62 14.90 17.03
N VAL A 113 0.68 14.51 15.75
CA VAL A 113 0.48 13.12 15.31
C VAL A 113 1.73 12.31 15.67
N PRO A 114 1.61 11.18 16.42
CA PRO A 114 2.74 10.40 16.90
C PRO A 114 3.60 9.84 15.76
N THR A 115 4.89 10.09 15.79
CA THR A 115 5.85 9.57 14.82
C THR A 115 7.26 9.59 15.40
N ALA A 116 8.17 8.77 14.87
CA ALA A 116 9.58 8.71 15.26
C ALA A 116 10.25 10.10 15.19
N ALA A 117 11.15 10.38 16.12
CA ALA A 117 12.02 11.54 16.05
C ALA A 117 12.84 11.50 14.76
N PHE A 118 13.00 12.65 14.10
CA PHE A 118 13.64 12.70 12.79
C PHE A 118 14.37 14.03 12.54
N GLU A 119 15.31 13.98 11.59
CA GLU A 119 15.91 15.14 10.98
C GLU A 119 15.91 14.97 9.44
N SER A 120 15.89 16.09 8.72
CA SER A 120 15.87 16.09 7.24
C SER A 120 17.10 16.77 6.68
N PHE A 121 17.68 16.19 5.62
CA PHE A 121 18.94 16.64 5.02
C PHE A 121 18.82 16.80 3.50
N ASP A 122 19.41 17.87 2.99
CA ASP A 122 19.61 18.14 1.56
C ASP A 122 21.11 18.14 1.17
N ARG A 123 22.02 18.01 2.16
CA ARG A 123 23.46 17.88 1.99
C ARG A 123 23.97 16.58 2.62
N PRO A 124 24.74 15.77 1.85
CA PRO A 124 25.27 14.49 2.36
C PRO A 124 26.15 14.67 3.61
N ASP A 125 27.02 15.70 3.64
CA ASP A 125 27.95 15.92 4.74
C ASP A 125 27.21 16.15 6.06
N ASP A 126 26.15 16.95 6.05
CA ASP A 126 25.36 17.24 7.24
C ASP A 126 24.66 15.96 7.78
N ALA A 127 24.18 15.09 6.84
CA ALA A 127 23.60 13.80 7.20
C ALA A 127 24.63 12.84 7.82
N LEU A 128 25.84 12.78 7.26
CA LEU A 128 26.94 11.96 7.78
C LEU A 128 27.37 12.43 9.18
N ASP A 129 27.49 13.75 9.37
CA ASP A 129 27.81 14.31 10.69
C ASP A 129 26.72 14.04 11.73
N TYR A 130 25.46 14.03 11.32
CA TYR A 130 24.35 13.65 12.20
C TYR A 130 24.45 12.18 12.62
N ILE A 131 24.67 11.25 11.67
CA ILE A 131 24.81 9.81 11.94
C ILE A 131 25.93 9.54 12.93
N ARG A 132 27.12 10.15 12.73
CA ARG A 132 28.28 9.97 13.60
C ARG A 132 28.04 10.46 15.02
N ARG A 133 27.24 11.50 15.19
CA ARG A 133 26.88 12.05 16.52
C ARG A 133 25.76 11.25 17.19
N ALA A 134 24.85 10.65 16.42
CA ALA A 134 23.70 9.94 16.95
C ALA A 134 24.11 8.65 17.67
N ASP A 135 25.17 7.95 17.20
CA ASP A 135 25.72 6.70 17.74
C ASP A 135 24.65 5.66 18.17
N ARG A 136 23.64 5.51 17.35
CA ARG A 136 22.51 4.60 17.55
C ARG A 136 21.94 4.12 16.21
N PRO A 137 21.19 2.98 16.19
CA PRO A 137 20.45 2.54 15.02
C PRO A 137 19.49 3.62 14.50
N VAL A 138 19.46 3.80 13.19
CA VAL A 138 18.61 4.80 12.52
C VAL A 138 17.93 4.22 11.29
N VAL A 139 16.91 4.91 10.80
CA VAL A 139 16.27 4.59 9.52
C VAL A 139 16.50 5.76 8.56
N VAL A 140 17.15 5.47 7.42
CA VAL A 140 17.41 6.45 6.36
C VAL A 140 16.35 6.28 5.27
N LYS A 141 15.62 7.36 4.97
CA LYS A 141 14.52 7.33 3.99
C LYS A 141 14.72 8.41 2.92
N ALA A 142 14.62 8.03 1.65
CA ALA A 142 14.51 8.99 0.55
C ALA A 142 13.21 9.80 0.66
N ASP A 143 13.24 11.12 0.40
CA ASP A 143 12.07 11.99 0.56
C ASP A 143 10.98 11.74 -0.50
N GLY A 144 11.34 11.37 -1.73
CA GLY A 144 10.41 11.15 -2.84
C GLY A 144 9.89 9.72 -2.96
N LEU A 145 9.07 9.49 -3.99
CA LEU A 145 8.59 8.16 -4.34
C LEU A 145 9.74 7.26 -4.81
N ALA A 146 9.90 6.10 -4.18
CA ALA A 146 10.96 5.13 -4.45
C ALA A 146 10.44 3.68 -4.51
N ALA A 147 9.15 3.47 -4.78
CA ALA A 147 8.49 2.16 -4.92
C ALA A 147 8.80 1.19 -3.76
N GLY A 148 8.76 1.69 -2.52
CA GLY A 148 9.05 0.90 -1.31
C GLY A 148 10.53 0.56 -1.09
N LYS A 149 11.44 1.01 -1.96
CA LYS A 149 12.90 0.68 -1.91
C LYS A 149 13.75 1.81 -1.34
N GLY A 150 13.17 2.97 -1.09
CA GLY A 150 13.86 4.16 -0.56
C GLY A 150 13.99 4.19 0.96
N VAL A 151 13.93 3.05 1.66
CA VAL A 151 14.03 2.95 3.11
C VAL A 151 15.10 1.92 3.48
N VAL A 152 16.08 2.36 4.26
CA VAL A 152 17.14 1.50 4.81
C VAL A 152 17.08 1.57 6.34
N VAL A 153 16.82 0.43 6.96
CA VAL A 153 16.93 0.26 8.41
C VAL A 153 18.40 -0.10 8.68
N ALA A 154 19.13 0.79 9.29
CA ALA A 154 20.56 0.65 9.56
C ALA A 154 20.80 0.29 11.04
N ASP A 155 21.40 -0.86 11.25
CA ASP A 155 21.79 -1.32 12.59
C ASP A 155 23.10 -0.68 13.05
N THR A 156 23.92 -0.20 12.10
CA THR A 156 25.23 0.40 12.34
C THR A 156 25.37 1.75 11.65
N ALA A 157 26.26 2.61 12.15
CA ALA A 157 26.58 3.87 11.52
C ALA A 157 27.12 3.66 10.08
N LEU A 158 27.90 2.61 9.84
CA LEU A 158 28.44 2.32 8.51
C LEU A 158 27.33 2.01 7.50
N GLU A 159 26.31 1.24 7.88
CA GLU A 159 25.14 0.98 7.03
C GLU A 159 24.34 2.25 6.75
N ALA A 160 24.19 3.12 7.75
CA ALA A 160 23.52 4.40 7.57
C ALA A 160 24.31 5.35 6.64
N GLU A 161 25.64 5.44 6.79
CA GLU A 161 26.52 6.22 5.91
C GLU A 161 26.47 5.70 4.46
N GLU A 162 26.47 4.38 4.27
CA GLU A 162 26.33 3.77 2.95
C GLU A 162 24.94 4.08 2.33
N ALA A 163 23.87 4.06 3.12
CA ALA A 163 22.53 4.46 2.68
C ALA A 163 22.51 5.93 2.22
N VAL A 164 23.11 6.84 2.95
CA VAL A 164 23.26 8.26 2.57
C VAL A 164 24.04 8.37 1.25
N ALA A 165 25.17 7.68 1.14
CA ALA A 165 25.98 7.67 -0.09
C ALA A 165 25.19 7.12 -1.29
N ALA A 166 24.44 6.03 -1.12
CA ALA A 166 23.60 5.44 -2.15
C ALA A 166 22.51 6.41 -2.61
N MET A 167 21.77 7.00 -1.66
CA MET A 167 20.61 7.85 -1.96
C MET A 167 21.04 9.23 -2.48
N MET A 168 21.90 9.95 -1.75
CA MET A 168 22.21 11.36 -2.02
C MET A 168 23.36 11.56 -3.02
N VAL A 169 24.40 10.69 -3.00
CA VAL A 169 25.57 10.83 -3.86
C VAL A 169 25.39 10.04 -5.14
N ARG A 170 25.19 8.72 -5.06
CA ARG A 170 25.02 7.87 -6.24
C ARG A 170 23.63 7.99 -6.89
N ARG A 171 22.68 8.62 -6.20
CA ARG A 171 21.32 8.88 -6.71
C ARG A 171 20.61 7.63 -7.21
N VAL A 172 20.73 6.50 -6.51
CA VAL A 172 20.11 5.21 -6.90
C VAL A 172 18.58 5.27 -7.04
N HIS A 173 17.93 6.28 -6.43
CA HIS A 173 16.51 6.60 -6.56
C HIS A 173 16.26 7.89 -7.38
N GLY A 174 17.22 8.31 -8.20
CA GLY A 174 17.08 9.53 -9.00
C GLY A 174 16.81 10.78 -8.13
N ALA A 175 15.86 11.60 -8.56
CA ALA A 175 15.51 12.83 -7.84
C ALA A 175 14.92 12.57 -6.45
N ALA A 176 14.30 11.42 -6.21
CA ALA A 176 13.72 11.08 -4.89
C ALA A 176 14.78 11.01 -3.78
N GLY A 177 16.02 10.63 -4.11
CA GLY A 177 17.15 10.59 -3.17
C GLY A 177 17.89 11.91 -3.01
N ALA A 178 17.44 13.01 -3.61
CA ALA A 178 18.10 14.32 -3.48
C ALA A 178 18.06 14.87 -2.06
N ARG A 179 17.01 14.53 -1.32
CA ARG A 179 16.82 14.83 0.10
C ARG A 179 16.46 13.55 0.82
N ILE A 180 16.83 13.46 2.09
CA ILE A 180 16.54 12.31 2.94
C ILE A 180 15.97 12.74 4.28
N VAL A 181 15.30 11.78 4.92
CA VAL A 181 14.95 11.84 6.35
C VAL A 181 15.74 10.76 7.06
N ILE A 182 16.32 11.10 8.20
CA ILE A 182 16.93 10.15 9.13
C ILE A 182 16.07 10.12 10.38
N GLU A 183 15.56 8.93 10.70
CA GLU A 183 14.66 8.73 11.84
C GLU A 183 15.32 7.82 12.88
N GLU A 184 14.92 7.95 14.12
CA GLU A 184 15.21 6.92 15.11
C GLU A 184 14.54 5.61 14.68
N ARG A 185 15.19 4.49 14.97
CA ARG A 185 14.61 3.18 14.75
C ARG A 185 13.59 2.90 15.84
N LEU A 186 12.36 2.60 15.43
CA LEU A 186 11.30 2.13 16.31
C LEU A 186 11.32 0.61 16.39
N ASP A 187 11.10 0.08 17.59
CA ASP A 187 10.92 -1.35 17.83
C ASP A 187 9.45 -1.65 18.14
N GLY A 188 8.92 -2.70 17.53
CA GLY A 188 7.52 -3.07 17.69
C GLY A 188 7.00 -3.97 16.59
N ARG A 189 5.70 -3.96 16.38
CA ARG A 189 5.02 -4.67 15.29
C ARG A 189 4.42 -3.70 14.31
N GLU A 190 4.62 -3.96 13.04
CA GLU A 190 4.00 -3.15 11.99
C GLU A 190 2.52 -3.53 11.79
N ALA A 191 1.71 -2.54 11.48
CA ALA A 191 0.34 -2.72 11.01
C ALA A 191 -0.03 -1.61 10.03
N SER A 192 -1.03 -1.89 9.20
CA SER A 192 -1.57 -0.99 8.19
C SER A 192 -3.00 -0.65 8.56
N VAL A 193 -3.27 0.62 8.87
CA VAL A 193 -4.62 1.11 9.12
C VAL A 193 -5.01 2.07 8.00
N LEU A 194 -6.03 1.68 7.26
CA LEU A 194 -6.55 2.43 6.13
C LEU A 194 -7.91 3.04 6.49
N ALA A 195 -8.19 4.21 5.92
CA ALA A 195 -9.51 4.81 6.02
C ALA A 195 -9.89 5.51 4.72
N PHE A 196 -11.17 5.59 4.43
CA PHE A 196 -11.69 6.61 3.54
C PHE A 196 -11.72 7.95 4.27
N VAL A 197 -11.34 9.01 3.56
CA VAL A 197 -11.29 10.36 4.12
C VAL A 197 -11.95 11.33 3.16
N HIS A 198 -12.76 12.27 3.70
CA HIS A 198 -13.23 13.44 2.99
C HIS A 198 -13.24 14.68 3.91
N GLY A 199 -12.33 15.61 3.67
CA GLY A 199 -12.15 16.73 4.57
C GLY A 199 -11.68 16.27 5.95
N THR A 200 -12.48 16.49 6.97
CA THR A 200 -12.22 16.03 8.36
C THR A 200 -12.92 14.70 8.69
N ARG A 201 -13.75 14.17 7.78
CA ARG A 201 -14.46 12.90 8.01
C ARG A 201 -13.56 11.73 7.69
N VAL A 202 -13.53 10.75 8.59
CA VAL A 202 -12.71 9.54 8.48
C VAL A 202 -13.59 8.31 8.69
N TRP A 203 -13.53 7.36 7.76
CA TRP A 203 -14.27 6.09 7.83
C TRP A 203 -13.26 4.94 7.72
N PRO A 204 -12.93 4.28 8.85
CA PRO A 204 -11.90 3.24 8.88
C PRO A 204 -12.31 2.00 8.07
N LEU A 205 -11.33 1.40 7.42
CA LEU A 205 -11.42 0.09 6.78
C LEU A 205 -10.90 -1.00 7.71
N LEU A 206 -11.04 -2.28 7.31
CA LEU A 206 -10.40 -3.37 8.05
C LEU A 206 -8.89 -3.14 8.12
N PRO A 207 -8.29 -3.21 9.32
CA PRO A 207 -6.84 -3.13 9.44
C PRO A 207 -6.20 -4.37 8.81
N ALA A 208 -5.05 -4.16 8.17
CA ALA A 208 -4.26 -5.23 7.59
C ALA A 208 -2.84 -5.25 8.17
N GLN A 209 -2.13 -6.34 7.95
CA GLN A 209 -0.70 -6.44 8.25
C GLN A 209 0.01 -6.98 7.02
N ASP A 210 0.93 -6.21 6.47
CA ASP A 210 1.80 -6.63 5.38
C ASP A 210 3.11 -7.26 5.88
N HIS A 211 3.81 -7.92 4.98
CA HIS A 211 5.10 -8.56 5.22
C HIS A 211 6.11 -7.98 4.23
N LYS A 212 6.85 -6.95 4.66
CA LYS A 212 7.70 -6.13 3.78
C LYS A 212 9.02 -6.78 3.39
N ARG A 213 9.59 -7.64 4.26
CA ARG A 213 10.87 -8.30 3.98
C ARG A 213 10.69 -9.45 3.00
N VAL A 214 11.70 -9.63 2.12
CA VAL A 214 11.63 -10.59 1.01
C VAL A 214 11.69 -12.05 1.43
N PHE A 215 12.35 -12.39 2.56
CA PHE A 215 12.52 -13.77 3.02
C PHE A 215 11.75 -14.05 4.30
N ASP A 216 11.51 -15.34 4.55
CA ASP A 216 10.90 -15.86 5.78
C ASP A 216 11.63 -15.35 7.03
N GLY A 217 10.85 -15.15 8.10
CA GLY A 217 11.35 -14.62 9.37
C GLY A 217 11.74 -13.16 9.30
N ASP A 218 11.10 -12.40 8.43
CA ASP A 218 11.33 -10.96 8.20
C ASP A 218 12.80 -10.59 7.95
N ARG A 219 13.44 -11.36 7.07
CA ARG A 219 14.84 -11.19 6.69
C ARG A 219 15.00 -10.65 5.26
N GLY A 220 16.19 -10.12 4.98
CA GLY A 220 16.55 -9.58 3.66
C GLY A 220 16.05 -8.14 3.45
N PRO A 221 16.16 -7.61 2.22
CA PRO A 221 15.76 -6.26 1.89
C PRO A 221 14.25 -6.04 1.97
N ASN A 222 13.84 -4.78 2.16
CA ASN A 222 12.46 -4.36 2.04
C ASN A 222 11.97 -4.47 0.58
N THR A 223 10.68 -4.72 0.44
CA THR A 223 9.99 -4.87 -0.84
C THR A 223 8.72 -4.00 -0.85
N GLY A 224 7.93 -4.08 -1.90
CA GLY A 224 6.57 -3.53 -1.94
C GLY A 224 5.52 -4.36 -1.18
N GLY A 225 5.95 -5.40 -0.45
CA GLY A 225 5.10 -6.38 0.25
C GLY A 225 5.16 -7.77 -0.41
N MET A 226 5.43 -8.79 0.41
CA MET A 226 5.47 -10.22 0.01
C MET A 226 4.22 -10.98 0.40
N GLY A 227 3.30 -10.32 1.07
CA GLY A 227 2.01 -10.86 1.47
C GLY A 227 1.35 -9.98 2.51
N ALA A 228 0.08 -10.22 2.76
CA ALA A 228 -0.70 -9.52 3.78
C ALA A 228 -1.74 -10.42 4.42
N VAL A 229 -2.23 -10.02 5.58
CA VAL A 229 -3.36 -10.64 6.27
C VAL A 229 -4.38 -9.58 6.68
N ALA A 230 -5.65 -9.92 6.67
CA ALA A 230 -6.73 -9.11 7.22
C ALA A 230 -7.81 -10.01 7.86
N PRO A 231 -8.44 -9.57 8.97
CA PRO A 231 -8.03 -8.42 9.77
C PRO A 231 -6.62 -8.60 10.36
N ALA A 232 -5.87 -7.51 10.52
CA ALA A 232 -4.64 -7.55 11.30
C ALA A 232 -4.94 -7.99 12.75
N PRO A 233 -4.02 -8.68 13.43
CA PRO A 233 -4.20 -9.10 14.83
C PRO A 233 -4.06 -7.90 15.79
N LEU A 234 -4.94 -6.92 15.63
CA LEU A 234 -5.06 -5.73 16.47
C LEU A 234 -6.29 -5.84 17.35
N ALA A 235 -6.14 -5.46 18.62
CA ALA A 235 -7.30 -5.29 19.50
C ALA A 235 -8.19 -4.15 18.93
N PRO A 236 -9.53 -4.31 18.94
CA PRO A 236 -10.43 -3.26 18.42
C PRO A 236 -10.18 -1.88 19.04
N ALA A 237 -9.90 -1.82 20.35
CA ALA A 237 -9.59 -0.57 21.04
C ALA A 237 -8.30 0.09 20.50
N LEU A 238 -7.30 -0.70 20.10
CA LEU A 238 -6.06 -0.16 19.51
C LEU A 238 -6.30 0.35 18.08
N ALA A 239 -7.13 -0.34 17.29
CA ALA A 239 -7.54 0.15 15.98
C ALA A 239 -8.30 1.48 16.08
N ALA A 240 -9.24 1.60 17.03
CA ALA A 240 -9.94 2.85 17.30
C ALA A 240 -8.97 3.97 17.75
N HIS A 241 -8.03 3.66 18.63
CA HIS A 241 -7.02 4.62 19.07
C HIS A 241 -6.16 5.17 17.91
N VAL A 242 -5.82 4.33 16.93
CA VAL A 242 -5.12 4.79 15.71
C VAL A 242 -5.99 5.75 14.88
N VAL A 243 -7.30 5.53 14.84
CA VAL A 243 -8.22 6.45 14.16
C VAL A 243 -8.22 7.80 14.88
N ASP A 244 -8.43 7.79 16.19
CA ASP A 244 -8.59 9.00 17.02
C ASP A 244 -7.30 9.83 17.13
N GLU A 245 -6.13 9.19 17.24
CA GLU A 245 -4.86 9.87 17.51
C GLU A 245 -4.01 10.11 16.24
N ILE A 246 -4.32 9.44 15.15
CA ILE A 246 -3.50 9.52 13.93
C ILE A 246 -4.33 9.97 12.72
N LEU A 247 -5.38 9.22 12.35
CA LEU A 247 -6.07 9.46 11.08
C LEU A 247 -6.94 10.72 11.12
N GLU A 248 -7.74 10.91 12.17
CA GLU A 248 -8.58 12.11 12.34
C GLU A 248 -7.75 13.38 12.51
N PRO A 249 -6.71 13.42 13.38
CA PRO A 249 -5.83 14.56 13.48
C PRO A 249 -5.12 14.89 12.17
N MET A 250 -4.68 13.86 11.41
CA MET A 250 -4.06 14.10 10.10
C MET A 250 -5.04 14.66 9.08
N ALA A 251 -6.28 14.17 9.03
CA ALA A 251 -7.32 14.70 8.15
C ALA A 251 -7.64 16.16 8.49
N ALA A 252 -7.79 16.49 9.78
CA ALA A 252 -8.00 17.85 10.26
C ALA A 252 -6.79 18.76 9.96
N ALA A 253 -5.57 18.28 10.13
CA ALA A 253 -4.34 18.98 9.80
C ALA A 253 -4.31 19.37 8.31
N MET A 254 -4.67 18.45 7.41
CA MET A 254 -4.69 18.73 5.97
C MET A 254 -5.73 19.79 5.59
N VAL A 255 -6.86 19.84 6.26
CA VAL A 255 -7.85 20.92 6.09
C VAL A 255 -7.26 22.25 6.58
N SER A 256 -6.62 22.27 7.75
CA SER A 256 -5.99 23.46 8.35
C SER A 256 -4.86 24.01 7.48
N GLU A 257 -4.14 23.14 6.76
CA GLU A 257 -3.09 23.52 5.79
C GLU A 257 -3.68 24.01 4.43
N GLY A 258 -4.99 24.08 4.28
CA GLY A 258 -5.64 24.43 3.02
C GLY A 258 -5.45 23.41 1.90
N GLN A 259 -5.27 22.13 2.28
CA GLN A 259 -5.06 21.00 1.39
C GLN A 259 -6.00 19.84 1.77
N PRO A 260 -7.34 20.06 1.76
CA PRO A 260 -8.29 19.04 2.23
C PRO A 260 -8.08 17.72 1.50
N TYR A 261 -8.10 16.62 2.27
CA TYR A 261 -7.89 15.28 1.76
C TYR A 261 -9.22 14.68 1.30
N SER A 262 -9.20 13.92 0.18
CA SER A 262 -10.32 13.08 -0.26
C SER A 262 -9.77 11.85 -0.95
N GLY A 263 -10.07 10.65 -0.42
CA GLY A 263 -9.54 9.39 -0.95
C GLY A 263 -9.21 8.40 0.15
N VAL A 264 -8.35 7.42 -0.13
CA VAL A 264 -7.81 6.51 0.87
C VAL A 264 -6.60 7.15 1.55
N LEU A 265 -6.65 7.30 2.86
CA LEU A 265 -5.49 7.59 3.70
C LEU A 265 -5.05 6.29 4.39
N TYR A 266 -3.83 5.87 4.12
CA TYR A 266 -3.23 4.70 4.71
C TYR A 266 -2.09 5.13 5.65
N ALA A 267 -2.22 4.81 6.93
CA ALA A 267 -1.16 4.94 7.93
C ALA A 267 -0.44 3.59 8.12
N GLY A 268 0.84 3.55 7.73
CA GLY A 268 1.76 2.49 8.17
C GLY A 268 2.24 2.83 9.56
N ILE A 269 1.98 1.97 10.53
CA ILE A 269 2.26 2.23 11.94
C ILE A 269 3.18 1.17 12.54
N MET A 270 3.98 1.59 13.52
CA MET A 270 4.69 0.73 14.45
C MET A 270 3.97 0.75 15.78
N LEU A 271 3.57 -0.42 16.27
CA LEU A 271 3.01 -0.61 17.61
C LEU A 271 4.15 -0.78 18.60
N THR A 272 4.54 0.32 19.23
CA THR A 272 5.62 0.34 20.23
C THR A 272 5.08 0.20 21.65
N SER A 273 5.99 0.09 22.64
CA SER A 273 5.62 0.14 24.07
C SER A 273 4.94 1.44 24.48
N ASP A 274 5.24 2.55 23.78
CA ASP A 274 4.73 3.89 24.08
C ASP A 274 3.46 4.23 23.28
N GLY A 275 2.92 3.26 22.53
CA GLY A 275 1.75 3.40 21.69
C GLY A 275 2.05 3.36 20.19
N PRO A 276 1.05 3.56 19.33
CA PRO A 276 1.21 3.54 17.90
C PRO A 276 2.01 4.78 17.40
N GLN A 277 3.00 4.54 16.53
CA GLN A 277 3.82 5.57 15.91
C GLN A 277 3.73 5.46 14.39
N VAL A 278 3.50 6.57 13.69
CA VAL A 278 3.43 6.57 12.22
C VAL A 278 4.83 6.39 11.61
N LEU A 279 4.96 5.37 10.76
CA LEU A 279 6.13 5.13 9.92
C LEU A 279 6.08 5.94 8.63
N GLU A 280 4.91 5.93 7.98
CA GLU A 280 4.64 6.66 6.74
C GLU A 280 3.14 6.74 6.47
N PHE A 281 2.72 7.70 5.64
CA PHE A 281 1.41 7.71 5.02
C PHE A 281 1.50 7.30 3.56
N ASN A 282 0.48 6.58 3.08
CA ASN A 282 0.23 6.36 1.67
C ASN A 282 -1.13 6.94 1.29
N CYS A 283 -1.25 7.47 0.08
CA CYS A 283 -2.40 8.24 -0.38
C CYS A 283 -3.32 7.44 -1.31
N ARG A 284 -3.35 6.13 -1.14
CA ARG A 284 -4.05 5.17 -2.00
C ARG A 284 -4.24 3.86 -1.25
N PHE A 285 -5.01 2.94 -1.85
CA PHE A 285 -5.04 1.56 -1.35
C PHE A 285 -3.64 0.96 -1.29
N GLY A 286 -3.39 0.11 -0.29
CA GLY A 286 -2.16 -0.66 -0.16
C GLY A 286 -2.05 -1.77 -1.23
N ASP A 287 -0.86 -2.27 -1.44
CA ASP A 287 -0.55 -3.41 -2.30
C ASP A 287 0.58 -4.22 -1.64
N PRO A 288 0.26 -5.34 -0.93
CA PRO A 288 -0.88 -6.22 -1.15
C PRO A 288 -2.07 -6.10 -0.16
N GLU A 289 -2.24 -5.03 0.60
CA GLU A 289 -3.33 -4.93 1.59
C GLU A 289 -4.72 -4.91 0.95
N ALA A 290 -4.89 -4.23 -0.18
CA ALA A 290 -6.17 -4.22 -0.90
C ALA A 290 -6.63 -5.64 -1.25
N GLN A 291 -5.69 -6.55 -1.58
CA GLN A 291 -5.96 -7.93 -1.95
C GLN A 291 -6.52 -8.77 -0.79
N VAL A 292 -6.38 -8.33 0.46
CA VAL A 292 -6.98 -9.00 1.62
C VAL A 292 -8.16 -8.24 2.22
N ILE A 293 -8.22 -6.91 2.01
CA ILE A 293 -9.31 -6.08 2.54
C ILE A 293 -10.55 -6.16 1.63
N LEU A 294 -10.37 -5.94 0.32
CA LEU A 294 -11.50 -5.86 -0.61
C LEU A 294 -12.28 -7.17 -0.81
N PRO A 295 -11.68 -8.37 -0.75
CA PRO A 295 -12.44 -9.62 -0.74
C PRO A 295 -13.34 -9.82 0.48
N LEU A 296 -13.07 -9.12 1.59
CA LEU A 296 -13.85 -9.17 2.81
C LEU A 296 -14.90 -8.06 2.90
N LEU A 297 -14.89 -7.10 1.96
CA LEU A 297 -15.88 -6.03 1.89
C LEU A 297 -17.22 -6.59 1.41
N GLU A 298 -18.28 -6.34 2.16
CA GLU A 298 -19.67 -6.52 1.76
C GLU A 298 -20.25 -5.17 1.30
N GLY A 299 -21.30 -5.22 0.48
CA GLY A 299 -21.91 -4.00 -0.07
C GLY A 299 -21.34 -3.59 -1.43
N ASP A 300 -21.62 -2.37 -1.87
CA ASP A 300 -21.27 -1.83 -3.19
C ASP A 300 -20.08 -0.88 -3.06
N LEU A 301 -18.90 -1.30 -3.58
CA LEU A 301 -17.68 -0.49 -3.52
C LEU A 301 -17.83 0.80 -4.35
N ALA A 302 -18.45 0.73 -5.52
CA ALA A 302 -18.62 1.89 -6.38
C ALA A 302 -19.46 2.97 -5.68
N GLN A 303 -20.58 2.57 -5.06
CA GLN A 303 -21.42 3.48 -4.29
C GLN A 303 -20.69 4.05 -3.08
N ALA A 304 -19.95 3.22 -2.34
CA ALA A 304 -19.17 3.67 -1.19
C ALA A 304 -18.13 4.74 -1.58
N LEU A 305 -17.43 4.57 -2.71
CA LEU A 305 -16.47 5.57 -3.21
C LEU A 305 -17.16 6.87 -3.64
N VAL A 306 -18.35 6.77 -4.24
CA VAL A 306 -19.18 7.95 -4.59
C VAL A 306 -19.62 8.69 -3.34
N ASP A 307 -20.08 7.98 -2.30
CA ASP A 307 -20.51 8.59 -1.04
C ASP A 307 -19.37 9.31 -0.34
N VAL A 308 -18.18 8.70 -0.31
CA VAL A 308 -16.98 9.38 0.20
C VAL A 308 -16.67 10.66 -0.56
N LEU A 309 -16.70 10.65 -1.91
CA LEU A 309 -16.48 11.87 -2.71
C LEU A 309 -17.48 12.97 -2.45
N ASP A 310 -18.72 12.60 -2.15
CA ASP A 310 -19.81 13.54 -1.82
C ASP A 310 -19.84 13.91 -0.32
N GLY A 311 -18.87 13.41 0.46
CA GLY A 311 -18.79 13.64 1.91
C GLY A 311 -19.92 12.97 2.68
N ARG A 312 -20.54 11.93 2.14
CA ARG A 312 -21.53 11.09 2.84
C ARG A 312 -20.86 9.90 3.50
N GLU A 313 -21.49 9.36 4.51
CA GLU A 313 -21.05 8.12 5.15
C GLU A 313 -21.23 6.95 4.18
N PRO A 314 -20.14 6.22 3.84
CA PRO A 314 -20.24 5.04 3.00
C PRO A 314 -20.83 3.85 3.77
N ASP A 315 -21.67 3.06 3.11
CA ASP A 315 -22.13 1.78 3.65
C ASP A 315 -21.02 0.74 3.50
N LEU A 316 -20.33 0.42 4.62
CA LEU A 316 -19.20 -0.50 4.68
C LEU A 316 -19.55 -1.68 5.59
N GLY A 317 -19.99 -2.77 5.00
CA GLY A 317 -20.12 -4.07 5.67
C GLY A 317 -18.83 -4.88 5.52
N TRP A 318 -18.53 -5.71 6.51
CA TRP A 318 -17.38 -6.61 6.48
C TRP A 318 -17.80 -8.04 6.79
N SER A 319 -17.35 -8.99 5.99
CA SER A 319 -17.54 -10.39 6.31
C SER A 319 -16.80 -10.75 7.61
N GLY A 320 -17.33 -11.71 8.36
CA GLY A 320 -16.67 -12.23 9.57
C GLY A 320 -15.44 -13.10 9.28
N ASP A 321 -15.07 -13.26 8.02
CA ASP A 321 -13.94 -14.07 7.56
C ASP A 321 -12.59 -13.34 7.73
N ALA A 322 -11.51 -14.11 7.61
CA ALA A 322 -10.15 -13.60 7.45
C ALA A 322 -9.65 -13.86 6.02
N ALA A 323 -8.66 -13.09 5.59
CA ALA A 323 -7.99 -13.28 4.31
C ALA A 323 -6.46 -13.26 4.47
N VAL A 324 -5.79 -14.07 3.67
CA VAL A 324 -4.33 -14.15 3.56
C VAL A 324 -3.95 -14.05 2.09
N CYS A 325 -3.06 -13.12 1.78
CA CYS A 325 -2.47 -12.94 0.46
C CYS A 325 -1.00 -13.36 0.47
N VAL A 326 -0.60 -14.23 -0.45
CA VAL A 326 0.79 -14.61 -0.69
C VAL A 326 1.22 -14.06 -2.04
N VAL A 327 2.29 -13.27 -2.06
CA VAL A 327 2.85 -12.68 -3.29
C VAL A 327 3.87 -13.63 -3.88
N LEU A 328 3.68 -13.98 -5.16
CA LEU A 328 4.63 -14.73 -5.97
C LEU A 328 5.48 -13.74 -6.76
N ALA A 329 6.79 -13.79 -6.57
CA ALA A 329 7.75 -12.86 -7.17
C ALA A 329 8.75 -13.57 -8.07
N SER A 330 9.33 -12.83 -9.01
CA SER A 330 10.45 -13.28 -9.85
C SER A 330 11.73 -13.41 -9.04
N ALA A 331 12.57 -14.39 -9.35
CA ALA A 331 13.88 -14.57 -8.73
C ALA A 331 14.72 -13.30 -8.83
N GLY A 332 15.34 -12.91 -7.70
CA GLY A 332 16.15 -11.71 -7.59
C GLY A 332 15.38 -10.47 -7.10
N TYR A 333 14.03 -10.47 -7.13
CA TYR A 333 13.24 -9.37 -6.56
C TYR A 333 13.57 -9.19 -5.05
N PRO A 334 13.73 -7.95 -4.53
CA PRO A 334 13.48 -6.64 -5.13
C PRO A 334 14.66 -6.05 -5.96
N GLY A 335 15.77 -6.78 -6.10
CA GLY A 335 16.88 -6.43 -6.97
C GLY A 335 16.56 -6.67 -8.46
N PRO A 336 17.60 -6.79 -9.33
CA PRO A 336 17.42 -7.14 -10.73
C PRO A 336 16.78 -8.51 -10.91
N TYR A 337 15.79 -8.62 -11.78
CA TYR A 337 15.05 -9.86 -12.06
C TYR A 337 14.84 -10.05 -13.56
N ALA A 338 14.74 -11.32 -13.98
CA ALA A 338 14.37 -11.68 -15.34
C ALA A 338 12.83 -11.74 -15.50
N THR A 339 12.34 -11.41 -16.70
CA THR A 339 10.93 -11.51 -17.09
C THR A 339 10.76 -12.49 -18.26
N GLY A 340 9.52 -12.74 -18.69
CA GLY A 340 9.21 -13.60 -19.83
C GLY A 340 9.20 -15.08 -19.49
N ARG A 341 9.13 -15.47 -18.22
CA ARG A 341 9.01 -16.87 -17.79
C ARG A 341 7.54 -17.31 -17.89
N PRO A 342 7.21 -18.43 -18.60
CA PRO A 342 5.85 -18.93 -18.68
C PRO A 342 5.26 -19.24 -17.30
N ILE A 343 4.00 -18.85 -17.11
CA ILE A 343 3.25 -19.10 -15.88
C ILE A 343 2.28 -20.25 -16.15
N ALA A 344 2.32 -21.28 -15.31
CA ALA A 344 1.46 -22.45 -15.41
C ALA A 344 0.59 -22.62 -14.16
N GLY A 345 -0.53 -23.32 -14.30
CA GLY A 345 -1.33 -23.79 -13.18
C GLY A 345 -2.51 -22.90 -12.77
N LEU A 346 -2.78 -21.81 -13.46
CA LEU A 346 -3.95 -20.97 -13.18
C LEU A 346 -5.28 -21.74 -13.34
N ASP A 347 -5.32 -22.71 -14.23
CA ASP A 347 -6.43 -23.63 -14.45
C ASP A 347 -6.64 -24.65 -13.33
N ARG A 348 -5.66 -24.81 -12.44
CA ARG A 348 -5.66 -25.76 -11.31
C ARG A 348 -5.87 -25.08 -9.94
N ILE A 349 -6.14 -23.79 -9.93
CA ILE A 349 -6.40 -23.04 -8.70
C ILE A 349 -7.64 -23.63 -8.01
N PRO A 350 -7.56 -24.00 -6.71
CA PRO A 350 -8.71 -24.52 -5.98
C PRO A 350 -9.88 -23.53 -5.93
N SER A 351 -11.11 -24.06 -5.98
CA SER A 351 -12.32 -23.23 -5.84
C SER A 351 -12.29 -22.40 -4.55
N GLY A 352 -12.67 -21.14 -4.63
CA GLY A 352 -12.67 -20.19 -3.50
C GLY A 352 -11.30 -19.58 -3.18
N VAL A 353 -10.26 -19.88 -3.98
CA VAL A 353 -8.98 -19.15 -3.94
C VAL A 353 -8.97 -18.13 -5.07
N LEU A 354 -8.63 -16.88 -4.75
CA LEU A 354 -8.53 -15.80 -5.73
C LEU A 354 -7.07 -15.63 -6.17
N THR A 355 -6.90 -15.24 -7.43
CA THR A 355 -5.57 -14.94 -7.97
C THR A 355 -5.61 -13.59 -8.68
N PHE A 356 -4.82 -12.62 -8.18
CA PHE A 356 -4.73 -11.30 -8.78
C PHE A 356 -3.39 -11.14 -9.49
N HIS A 357 -3.44 -10.80 -10.78
CA HIS A 357 -2.27 -10.52 -11.58
C HIS A 357 -1.66 -9.17 -11.18
N ALA A 358 -0.34 -9.12 -11.09
CA ALA A 358 0.46 -7.92 -10.95
C ALA A 358 1.39 -7.79 -12.18
N GLY A 359 2.66 -8.09 -12.03
CA GLY A 359 3.62 -8.05 -13.13
C GLY A 359 3.51 -9.27 -14.05
N THR A 360 2.45 -9.36 -14.83
CA THR A 360 2.24 -10.37 -15.86
C THR A 360 2.09 -9.75 -17.24
N ALA A 361 2.41 -10.49 -18.28
CA ALA A 361 2.24 -10.11 -19.69
C ALA A 361 1.82 -11.31 -20.53
N VAL A 362 1.29 -11.08 -21.72
CA VAL A 362 1.08 -12.11 -22.72
C VAL A 362 2.14 -11.94 -23.83
N ARG A 363 2.87 -13.01 -24.14
CA ARG A 363 3.82 -13.08 -25.26
C ARG A 363 3.52 -14.31 -26.09
N ASP A 364 3.27 -14.13 -27.37
CA ASP A 364 2.92 -15.21 -28.31
C ASP A 364 1.77 -16.11 -27.82
N GLY A 365 0.76 -15.48 -27.20
CA GLY A 365 -0.40 -16.17 -26.64
C GLY A 365 -0.16 -16.89 -25.30
N VAL A 366 1.06 -16.82 -24.75
CA VAL A 366 1.43 -17.43 -23.47
C VAL A 366 1.50 -16.38 -22.38
N LEU A 367 0.90 -16.66 -21.22
CA LEU A 367 1.04 -15.81 -20.03
C LEU A 367 2.44 -15.98 -19.44
N VAL A 368 3.14 -14.87 -19.22
CA VAL A 368 4.53 -14.85 -18.72
C VAL A 368 4.72 -13.84 -17.60
N THR A 369 5.81 -13.98 -16.85
CA THR A 369 6.22 -12.96 -15.87
C THR A 369 6.61 -11.65 -16.60
N GLY A 370 6.12 -10.51 -16.09
CA GLY A 370 6.35 -9.18 -16.66
C GLY A 370 6.90 -8.18 -15.64
N GLY A 371 7.07 -8.59 -14.37
CA GLY A 371 7.49 -7.71 -13.29
C GLY A 371 8.14 -8.45 -12.13
N GLY A 372 8.49 -7.73 -11.06
CA GLY A 372 9.08 -8.28 -9.85
C GLY A 372 8.06 -9.07 -9.04
N ARG A 373 6.97 -8.44 -8.57
CA ARG A 373 5.79 -9.13 -8.04
C ARG A 373 4.92 -9.55 -9.23
N VAL A 374 4.60 -10.82 -9.31
CA VAL A 374 3.99 -11.44 -10.51
C VAL A 374 2.51 -11.72 -10.29
N LEU A 375 2.19 -12.48 -9.23
CA LEU A 375 0.83 -12.90 -8.87
C LEU A 375 0.62 -12.73 -7.37
N ASN A 376 -0.64 -12.51 -6.99
CA ASN A 376 -1.09 -12.49 -5.61
C ASN A 376 -2.13 -13.59 -5.43
N VAL A 377 -1.86 -14.55 -4.55
CA VAL A 377 -2.76 -15.68 -4.27
C VAL A 377 -3.46 -15.42 -2.95
N VAL A 378 -4.78 -15.36 -2.97
CA VAL A 378 -5.58 -14.98 -1.81
C VAL A 378 -6.53 -16.12 -1.42
N GLY A 379 -6.40 -16.55 -0.18
CA GLY A 379 -7.36 -17.45 0.47
C GLY A 379 -8.15 -16.69 1.52
N SER A 380 -9.45 -16.93 1.62
CA SER A 380 -10.31 -16.44 2.69
C SER A 380 -10.96 -17.59 3.45
N GLY A 381 -11.33 -17.36 4.71
CA GLY A 381 -11.98 -18.39 5.55
C GLY A 381 -12.32 -17.85 6.94
N MET A 382 -13.11 -18.62 7.70
CA MET A 382 -13.64 -18.27 9.02
C MET A 382 -12.58 -17.82 10.04
N ASN A 383 -11.30 -18.05 9.77
CA ASN A 383 -10.17 -17.61 10.59
C ASN A 383 -8.89 -17.58 9.73
N LEU A 384 -7.82 -16.97 10.27
CA LEU A 384 -6.53 -16.85 9.58
C LEU A 384 -5.91 -18.20 9.20
N GLU A 385 -6.09 -19.25 10.01
CA GLU A 385 -5.57 -20.58 9.72
C GLU A 385 -6.17 -21.13 8.43
N ARG A 386 -7.48 -21.11 8.29
CA ARG A 386 -8.19 -21.57 7.09
C ARG A 386 -7.91 -20.69 5.87
N ALA A 387 -7.84 -19.39 6.06
CA ALA A 387 -7.46 -18.48 5.00
C ALA A 387 -6.04 -18.78 4.48
N ARG A 388 -5.09 -19.01 5.40
CA ARG A 388 -3.70 -19.37 5.09
C ARG A 388 -3.61 -20.72 4.35
N GLU A 389 -4.26 -21.76 4.86
CA GLU A 389 -4.31 -23.07 4.20
C GLU A 389 -4.75 -22.97 2.74
N ARG A 390 -5.84 -22.21 2.50
CA ARG A 390 -6.36 -21.99 1.14
C ARG A 390 -5.40 -21.20 0.26
N ALA A 391 -4.80 -20.13 0.78
CA ALA A 391 -3.82 -19.35 0.02
C ALA A 391 -2.64 -20.23 -0.43
N TYR A 392 -2.05 -21.01 0.47
CA TYR A 392 -0.93 -21.89 0.13
C TYR A 392 -1.32 -23.09 -0.74
N ALA A 393 -2.55 -23.58 -0.65
CA ALA A 393 -3.07 -24.56 -1.60
C ALA A 393 -3.10 -23.98 -3.04
N GLY A 394 -3.49 -22.70 -3.18
CA GLY A 394 -3.41 -21.99 -4.45
C GLY A 394 -1.98 -21.76 -4.92
N VAL A 395 -1.06 -21.38 -4.03
CA VAL A 395 0.38 -21.24 -4.35
C VAL A 395 0.94 -22.55 -4.91
N SER A 396 0.58 -23.68 -4.30
CA SER A 396 1.08 -25.00 -4.72
C SER A 396 0.59 -25.43 -6.11
N ALA A 397 -0.47 -24.82 -6.63
CA ALA A 397 -0.97 -25.11 -7.99
C ALA A 397 -0.18 -24.35 -9.07
N LEU A 398 0.50 -23.27 -8.71
CA LEU A 398 1.17 -22.34 -9.62
C LEU A 398 2.65 -22.66 -9.77
N ALA A 399 3.20 -22.40 -10.96
CA ALA A 399 4.63 -22.51 -11.21
C ALA A 399 5.10 -21.57 -12.32
N PHE A 400 6.27 -20.98 -12.13
CA PHE A 400 7.11 -20.38 -13.16
C PHE A 400 8.58 -20.48 -12.73
N ASP A 401 9.49 -20.48 -13.70
CA ASP A 401 10.91 -20.61 -13.43
C ASP A 401 11.42 -19.44 -12.57
N GLY A 402 12.09 -19.78 -11.45
CA GLY A 402 12.59 -18.83 -10.48
C GLY A 402 11.49 -18.21 -9.60
N MET A 403 10.35 -18.85 -9.45
CA MET A 403 9.29 -18.40 -8.53
C MET A 403 9.80 -18.36 -7.09
N GLN A 404 9.66 -17.21 -6.44
CA GLN A 404 9.93 -17.04 -5.03
C GLN A 404 8.73 -16.47 -4.28
N PHE A 405 8.51 -16.91 -3.07
CA PHE A 405 7.47 -16.43 -2.16
C PHE A 405 7.86 -16.73 -0.71
N ARG A 406 7.18 -16.10 0.24
CA ARG A 406 7.36 -16.42 1.66
C ARG A 406 6.43 -17.55 2.08
N SER A 407 6.95 -18.49 2.88
CA SER A 407 6.18 -19.62 3.43
C SER A 407 5.52 -19.30 4.78
N ASP A 408 5.86 -18.16 5.39
CA ASP A 408 5.47 -17.78 6.74
C ASP A 408 4.37 -16.68 6.81
N ILE A 409 3.78 -16.28 5.68
CA ILE A 409 2.72 -15.26 5.69
C ILE A 409 1.56 -15.70 6.58
N GLY A 410 1.21 -14.85 7.56
CA GLY A 410 0.16 -15.11 8.53
C GLY A 410 0.54 -16.04 9.69
N ALA A 411 1.72 -16.65 9.69
CA ALA A 411 2.12 -17.57 10.76
C ALA A 411 2.21 -16.87 12.14
N ALA A 412 2.93 -15.76 12.21
CA ALA A 412 3.08 -14.98 13.44
C ALA A 412 1.75 -14.39 13.95
N ALA A 413 0.79 -14.14 13.08
CA ALA A 413 -0.53 -13.65 13.45
C ALA A 413 -1.38 -14.72 14.17
N MET A 414 -1.07 -16.00 13.96
CA MET A 414 -1.73 -17.14 14.61
C MET A 414 -1.14 -17.46 15.99
N ASP A 415 0.12 -17.11 16.25
CA ASP A 415 0.81 -17.33 17.53
C ASP A 415 0.31 -16.35 18.61
N ARG A 416 -0.93 -16.55 19.06
CA ARG A 416 -1.62 -15.72 20.08
C ARG A 416 -0.93 -15.60 21.42
N LYS A 417 0.20 -16.26 21.66
CA LYS A 417 0.99 -16.15 22.89
C LYS A 417 1.84 -14.89 22.98
N ALA A 418 1.92 -14.10 21.91
CA ALA A 418 2.74 -12.90 21.81
C ALA A 418 1.95 -11.58 21.91
N ALA A 419 0.79 -11.53 22.57
CA ALA A 419 0.16 -10.26 22.90
C ALA A 419 0.94 -9.60 24.07
N PRO A 420 1.52 -8.38 23.89
CA PRO A 420 1.99 -7.63 25.04
C PRO A 420 0.79 -7.29 25.95
N ALA A 421 1.05 -7.28 27.26
CA ALA A 421 0.07 -6.91 28.28
C ALA A 421 -0.57 -5.56 27.94
N GLU A 422 -1.88 -5.44 28.26
CA GLU A 422 -2.58 -4.16 28.24
C GLU A 422 -1.76 -3.09 28.96
N PRO A 423 -1.67 -1.86 28.43
CA PRO A 423 -1.04 -0.77 29.16
C PRO A 423 -1.78 -0.62 30.48
N ALA A 424 -1.06 -0.74 31.59
CA ALA A 424 -1.58 -0.54 32.93
C ALA A 424 -2.28 0.82 32.97
N GLY A 425 -3.59 0.81 33.20
CA GLY A 425 -4.38 2.01 33.32
C GLY A 425 -3.71 3.00 34.24
N ARG A 426 -3.43 4.21 33.78
CA ARG A 426 -3.03 5.31 34.66
C ARG A 426 -4.14 5.52 35.65
N GLY A 427 -3.86 5.08 36.88
CA GLY A 427 -4.76 5.28 38.02
C GLY A 427 -5.13 6.76 38.12
N ALA A 428 -6.41 7.00 38.23
CA ALA A 428 -6.97 8.30 38.58
C ALA A 428 -6.27 8.87 39.83
N ARG A 429 -5.67 10.03 39.71
CA ARG A 429 -5.46 10.98 40.80
C ARG A 429 -5.82 12.38 40.28
#